data_94b32b6224eac366c0010b7b3e31e5fa
#
_entry.id   94b32b6224eac366c0010b7b3e31e5fa
#
_cell.length_a   1.000
_cell.length_b   1.000
_cell.length_c   1.000
_cell.angle_alpha   90.00
_cell.angle_beta   90.00
_cell.angle_gamma   90.00
#
_symmetry.space_group_name_H-M   'P 1'
#
loop_
_entity.id
_entity.type
_entity.pdbx_description
1 polymer ?
#
loop_
_entity_poly.entity_id
_entity_poly.type
_entity_poly.pdbx_seq_one_letter_code
_entity_poly.pdbx_strand_id
1 'polypeptide(L)'
;MSERLHTRVDAGAIVPGFLPRAAVAIIGAGAAFLLAPAPFSFIAAALAVAGALFPVMLGAWGCALVLALAQLGRAPDALDWRAYAALATVHLLPVLGALATVVEPSGALQLAALWRPLRRWLAIQVPAQVVLAVVLVASDVFGSGGPGDAATRWAGRHALIVAPVAGVVALVAVAAIVAFVAAIVRRR
;
A
#
# COMPACT_ATOMS: atom_id res chain seq x y z
N MET A 1 21.04 -20.95 45.91
CA MET A 1 21.24 -21.31 44.48
C MET A 1 20.01 -20.86 43.72
N SER A 2 20.08 -19.70 43.02
CA SER A 2 18.98 -19.21 42.20
C SER A 2 19.14 -19.77 40.78
N GLU A 3 18.31 -20.73 40.46
CA GLU A 3 18.20 -21.32 39.11
C GLU A 3 17.63 -20.23 38.19
N ARG A 4 18.50 -19.63 37.38
CA ARG A 4 18.05 -18.70 36.32
C ARG A 4 17.35 -19.52 35.26
N LEU A 5 16.02 -19.53 35.30
CA LEU A 5 15.18 -20.05 34.22
C LEU A 5 15.53 -19.25 32.96
N HIS A 6 16.41 -19.81 32.11
CA HIS A 6 16.64 -19.30 30.77
C HIS A 6 15.42 -19.65 29.91
N THR A 7 14.41 -18.81 29.97
CA THR A 7 13.28 -18.91 29.05
C THR A 7 13.78 -18.53 27.65
N ARG A 8 14.12 -19.53 26.86
CA ARG A 8 14.51 -19.33 25.46
C ARG A 8 13.24 -18.97 24.70
N VAL A 9 12.97 -17.67 24.53
CA VAL A 9 11.88 -17.20 23.68
C VAL A 9 12.30 -17.45 22.24
N ASP A 10 11.63 -18.38 21.58
CA ASP A 10 11.84 -18.62 20.15
C ASP A 10 11.30 -17.40 19.39
N ALA A 11 12.20 -16.52 19.01
CA ALA A 11 11.85 -15.21 18.45
C ALA A 11 11.33 -15.28 17.00
N GLY A 12 11.27 -16.48 16.40
CA GLY A 12 10.83 -16.65 15.02
C GLY A 12 11.71 -15.89 14.01
N ALA A 13 11.16 -15.60 12.84
CA ALA A 13 11.85 -14.82 11.81
C ALA A 13 11.95 -13.33 12.21
N ILE A 14 13.19 -12.82 12.24
CA ILE A 14 13.49 -11.44 12.62
C ILE A 14 13.85 -10.64 11.37
N VAL A 15 13.34 -9.41 11.25
CA VAL A 15 13.67 -8.45 10.20
C VAL A 15 14.25 -7.18 10.83
N PRO A 16 15.10 -6.43 10.10
CA PRO A 16 15.65 -5.17 10.60
C PRO A 16 14.54 -4.13 10.87
N GLY A 17 14.67 -3.37 11.95
CA GLY A 17 13.70 -2.37 12.38
C GLY A 17 13.57 -1.17 11.42
N PHE A 18 14.55 -0.93 10.55
CA PHE A 18 14.45 0.13 9.53
C PHE A 18 13.48 -0.22 8.37
N LEU A 19 13.05 -1.48 8.25
CA LEU A 19 12.23 -1.97 7.13
C LEU A 19 10.92 -1.18 6.93
N PRO A 20 10.11 -0.84 7.97
CA PRO A 20 8.92 -0.01 7.78
C PRO A 20 9.23 1.37 7.19
N ARG A 21 10.34 1.99 7.59
CA ARG A 21 10.79 3.30 7.06
C ARG A 21 11.20 3.20 5.59
N ALA A 22 12.00 2.19 5.25
CA ALA A 22 12.37 1.92 3.86
C ALA A 22 11.14 1.63 3.00
N ALA A 23 10.17 0.87 3.53
CA ALA A 23 8.91 0.60 2.83
C ALA A 23 8.10 1.88 2.58
N VAL A 24 8.02 2.81 3.53
CA VAL A 24 7.36 4.13 3.33
C VAL A 24 8.03 4.89 2.21
N ALA A 25 9.37 4.99 2.20
CA ALA A 25 10.10 5.71 1.15
C ALA A 25 9.91 5.07 -0.23
N ILE A 26 10.13 3.75 -0.34
CA ILE A 26 10.10 3.06 -1.65
C ILE A 26 8.67 3.00 -2.21
N ILE A 27 7.70 2.60 -1.39
CA ILE A 27 6.31 2.45 -1.83
C ILE A 27 5.70 3.83 -2.07
N GLY A 28 5.93 4.79 -1.15
CA GLY A 28 5.38 6.13 -1.28
C GLY A 28 5.95 6.89 -2.47
N ALA A 29 7.28 6.93 -2.65
CA ALA A 29 7.90 7.60 -3.79
C ALA A 29 7.60 6.86 -5.11
N GLY A 30 7.64 5.52 -5.12
CA GLY A 30 7.26 4.74 -6.30
C GLY A 30 5.82 5.00 -6.74
N ALA A 31 4.87 4.96 -5.80
CA ALA A 31 3.47 5.29 -6.07
C ALA A 31 3.29 6.74 -6.54
N ALA A 32 4.04 7.69 -5.96
CA ALA A 32 3.99 9.09 -6.36
C ALA A 32 4.28 9.26 -7.86
N PHE A 33 5.35 8.67 -8.36
CA PHE A 33 5.72 8.79 -9.78
C PHE A 33 4.86 7.95 -10.72
N LEU A 34 4.32 6.83 -10.25
CA LEU A 34 3.48 5.96 -11.08
C LEU A 34 2.01 6.43 -11.17
N LEU A 35 1.50 7.07 -10.10
CA LEU A 35 0.06 7.29 -9.94
C LEU A 35 -0.34 8.77 -9.98
N ALA A 36 0.60 9.71 -9.67
CA ALA A 36 0.30 11.12 -9.62
C ALA A 36 0.98 11.91 -10.76
N PRO A 37 0.30 12.91 -11.37
CA PRO A 37 0.92 13.82 -12.32
C PRO A 37 1.84 14.81 -11.60
N ALA A 38 2.76 15.43 -12.33
CA ALA A 38 3.49 16.60 -11.82
C ALA A 38 2.53 17.79 -11.62
N PRO A 39 2.69 18.61 -10.58
CA PRO A 39 3.75 18.60 -9.55
C PRO A 39 3.46 17.66 -8.35
N PHE A 40 2.26 17.06 -8.26
CA PHE A 40 1.87 16.22 -7.12
C PHE A 40 2.82 15.05 -6.85
N SER A 41 3.39 14.45 -7.90
CA SER A 41 4.34 13.35 -7.78
C SER A 41 5.60 13.76 -6.98
N PHE A 42 6.15 14.93 -7.23
CA PHE A 42 7.34 15.42 -6.51
C PHE A 42 7.02 15.74 -5.06
N ILE A 43 5.86 16.35 -4.78
CA ILE A 43 5.41 16.66 -3.41
C ILE A 43 5.19 15.37 -2.63
N ALA A 44 4.46 14.41 -3.20
CA ALA A 44 4.19 13.13 -2.56
C ALA A 44 5.47 12.33 -2.30
N ALA A 45 6.40 12.29 -3.26
CA ALA A 45 7.69 11.63 -3.11
C ALA A 45 8.54 12.29 -2.00
N ALA A 46 8.61 13.62 -1.97
CA ALA A 46 9.32 14.35 -0.91
C ALA A 46 8.73 14.05 0.47
N LEU A 47 7.39 14.01 0.60
CA LEU A 47 6.70 13.67 1.84
C LEU A 47 6.96 12.21 2.25
N ALA A 48 7.01 11.27 1.31
CA ALA A 48 7.33 9.87 1.59
C ALA A 48 8.75 9.73 2.15
N VAL A 49 9.73 10.40 1.53
CA VAL A 49 11.12 10.40 2.00
C VAL A 49 11.24 11.10 3.36
N ALA A 50 10.62 12.25 3.54
CA ALA A 50 10.59 12.96 4.83
C ALA A 50 9.94 12.10 5.91
N GLY A 51 8.85 11.39 5.61
CA GLY A 51 8.18 10.46 6.53
C GLY A 51 9.01 9.25 6.90
N ALA A 52 9.88 8.78 6.00
CA ALA A 52 10.82 7.70 6.30
C ALA A 52 11.96 8.16 7.22
N LEU A 53 12.48 9.37 7.00
CA LEU A 53 13.57 9.94 7.80
C LEU A 53 13.08 10.44 9.17
N PHE A 54 11.91 11.08 9.17
CA PHE A 54 11.29 11.71 10.35
C PHE A 54 9.86 11.22 10.53
N PRO A 55 9.61 9.98 11.01
CA PRO A 55 8.27 9.40 11.09
C PRO A 55 7.28 10.24 11.93
N VAL A 56 7.77 10.96 12.92
CA VAL A 56 6.96 11.86 13.78
C VAL A 56 6.31 13.01 12.99
N MET A 57 6.92 13.41 11.86
CA MET A 57 6.41 14.49 10.98
C MET A 57 5.21 14.08 10.12
N LEU A 58 4.66 12.89 10.32
CA LEU A 58 3.48 12.39 9.61
C LEU A 58 3.62 12.42 8.06
N GLY A 59 4.85 12.36 7.53
CA GLY A 59 5.09 12.44 6.09
C GLY A 59 4.42 11.32 5.29
N ALA A 60 4.28 10.12 5.86
CA ALA A 60 3.55 9.01 5.22
C ALA A 60 2.06 9.35 5.04
N TRP A 61 1.41 10.00 6.01
CA TRP A 61 0.03 10.49 5.91
C TRP A 61 -0.08 11.63 4.90
N GLY A 62 0.87 12.56 4.92
CA GLY A 62 0.93 13.64 3.93
C GLY A 62 1.08 13.10 2.51
N CYS A 63 1.94 12.13 2.30
CA CYS A 63 2.08 11.44 1.00
C CYS A 63 0.76 10.78 0.58
N ALA A 64 0.11 10.03 1.47
CA ALA A 64 -1.18 9.40 1.21
C ALA A 64 -2.25 10.45 0.84
N LEU A 65 -2.31 11.57 1.55
CA LEU A 65 -3.25 12.67 1.27
C LEU A 65 -3.00 13.27 -0.12
N VAL A 66 -1.75 13.57 -0.46
CA VAL A 66 -1.41 14.14 -1.79
C VAL A 66 -1.74 13.15 -2.91
N LEU A 67 -1.48 11.86 -2.72
CA LEU A 67 -1.87 10.82 -3.68
C LEU A 67 -3.39 10.75 -3.84
N ALA A 68 -4.15 10.81 -2.75
CA ALA A 68 -5.61 10.83 -2.80
C ALA A 68 -6.14 12.06 -3.55
N LEU A 69 -5.61 13.25 -3.24
CA LEU A 69 -5.98 14.50 -3.92
C LEU A 69 -5.64 14.47 -5.41
N ALA A 70 -4.50 13.88 -5.79
CA ALA A 70 -4.11 13.74 -7.19
C ALA A 70 -5.09 12.86 -7.99
N GLN A 71 -5.80 11.92 -7.33
CA GLN A 71 -6.82 11.11 -8.00
C GLN A 71 -8.14 11.88 -8.26
N LEU A 72 -8.45 12.94 -7.48
CA LEU A 72 -9.67 13.74 -7.68
C LEU A 72 -9.67 14.49 -9.02
N GLY A 73 -8.50 14.78 -9.58
CA GLY A 73 -8.35 15.41 -10.90
C GLY A 73 -8.43 14.43 -12.08
N ARG A 74 -8.73 13.16 -11.83
CA ARG A 74 -8.83 12.11 -12.85
C ARG A 74 -10.26 11.57 -12.92
N ALA A 75 -10.63 11.12 -14.11
CA ALA A 75 -11.87 10.36 -14.33
C ALA A 75 -11.43 8.90 -14.68
N PRO A 76 -11.17 8.05 -13.68
CA PRO A 76 -10.75 6.67 -13.93
C PRO A 76 -11.93 5.86 -14.48
N ASP A 77 -11.66 4.98 -15.43
CA ASP A 77 -12.60 3.96 -15.84
C ASP A 77 -12.50 2.70 -14.94
N ALA A 78 -13.42 1.77 -15.12
CA ALA A 78 -13.49 0.56 -14.31
C ALA A 78 -12.26 -0.38 -14.48
N LEU A 79 -11.48 -0.22 -15.56
CA LEU A 79 -10.28 -1.00 -15.85
C LEU A 79 -8.98 -0.23 -15.52
N ASP A 80 -9.06 1.03 -15.07
CA ASP A 80 -7.87 1.80 -14.70
C ASP A 80 -7.25 1.24 -13.40
N TRP A 81 -6.27 0.37 -13.55
CA TRP A 81 -5.52 -0.23 -12.44
C TRP A 81 -4.91 0.80 -11.48
N ARG A 82 -4.66 2.04 -11.97
CA ARG A 82 -4.05 3.11 -11.17
C ARG A 82 -4.97 3.57 -10.04
N ALA A 83 -6.29 3.58 -10.25
CA ALA A 83 -7.26 3.91 -9.22
C ALA A 83 -7.20 2.90 -8.06
N TYR A 84 -7.14 1.61 -8.39
CA TYR A 84 -7.04 0.53 -7.40
C TYR A 84 -5.71 0.55 -6.65
N ALA A 85 -4.60 0.77 -7.38
CA ALA A 85 -3.27 0.89 -6.78
C ALA A 85 -3.16 2.14 -5.88
N ALA A 86 -3.75 3.26 -6.27
CA ALA A 86 -3.80 4.47 -5.47
C ALA A 86 -4.56 4.23 -4.16
N LEU A 87 -5.77 3.64 -4.21
CA LEU A 87 -6.56 3.31 -3.02
C LEU A 87 -5.77 2.40 -2.07
N ALA A 88 -5.13 1.37 -2.60
CA ALA A 88 -4.34 0.45 -1.81
C ALA A 88 -3.14 1.13 -1.14
N THR A 89 -2.43 1.99 -1.89
CA THR A 89 -1.27 2.72 -1.37
C THR A 89 -1.67 3.74 -0.31
N VAL A 90 -2.77 4.48 -0.52
CA VAL A 90 -3.31 5.46 0.43
C VAL A 90 -3.66 4.80 1.76
N HIS A 91 -4.20 3.58 1.75
CA HIS A 91 -4.47 2.83 2.99
C HIS A 91 -3.21 2.19 3.61
N LEU A 92 -2.23 1.78 2.80
CA LEU A 92 -1.02 1.12 3.27
C LEU A 92 -0.04 2.08 3.93
N LEU A 93 0.17 3.27 3.34
CA LEU A 93 1.14 4.24 3.83
C LEU A 93 0.92 4.66 5.29
N PRO A 94 -0.31 4.96 5.77
CA PRO A 94 -0.56 5.23 7.18
C PRO A 94 -0.19 4.06 8.10
N VAL A 95 -0.44 2.82 7.68
CA VAL A 95 -0.08 1.62 8.47
C VAL A 95 1.43 1.49 8.58
N LEU A 96 2.15 1.66 7.48
CA LEU A 96 3.61 1.64 7.47
C LEU A 96 4.21 2.82 8.25
N GLY A 97 3.61 4.01 8.12
CA GLY A 97 3.98 5.19 8.87
C GLY A 97 3.83 4.99 10.38
N ALA A 98 2.71 4.42 10.82
CA ALA A 98 2.50 4.08 12.22
C ALA A 98 3.52 3.06 12.74
N LEU A 99 3.85 2.05 11.94
CA LEU A 99 4.91 1.10 12.29
C LEU A 99 6.29 1.79 12.37
N ALA A 100 6.59 2.70 11.45
CA ALA A 100 7.85 3.44 11.42
C ALA A 100 8.04 4.37 12.63
N THR A 101 6.94 4.84 13.27
CA THR A 101 7.03 5.64 14.51
C THR A 101 7.35 4.81 15.74
N VAL A 102 6.87 3.56 15.78
CA VAL A 102 6.98 2.68 16.97
C VAL A 102 8.24 1.85 16.94
N VAL A 103 8.68 1.44 15.73
CA VAL A 103 9.83 0.54 15.57
C VAL A 103 11.14 1.33 15.52
N GLU A 104 12.06 1.01 16.44
CA GLU A 104 13.39 1.59 16.43
C GLU A 104 14.21 1.06 15.22
N PRO A 105 14.88 1.96 14.45
CA PRO A 105 15.60 1.55 13.24
C PRO A 105 16.70 0.52 13.45
N SER A 106 17.40 0.65 14.59
CA SER A 106 18.48 -0.27 15.04
C SER A 106 17.95 -1.56 15.65
N GLY A 107 16.65 -1.61 15.94
CA GLY A 107 16.00 -2.73 16.60
C GLY A 107 15.74 -3.91 15.67
N ALA A 108 15.37 -5.02 16.28
CA ALA A 108 14.93 -6.23 15.59
C ALA A 108 13.39 -6.33 15.68
N LEU A 109 12.72 -6.50 14.55
CA LEU A 109 11.29 -6.65 14.48
C LEU A 109 10.93 -8.11 14.16
N GLN A 110 10.09 -8.72 14.97
CA GLN A 110 9.56 -10.03 14.67
C GLN A 110 8.56 -9.96 13.51
N LEU A 111 8.75 -10.78 12.49
CA LEU A 111 7.86 -10.83 11.32
C LEU A 111 6.40 -11.13 11.70
N ALA A 112 6.22 -11.95 12.75
CA ALA A 112 4.89 -12.26 13.29
C ALA A 112 4.15 -11.00 13.82
N ALA A 113 4.87 -9.98 14.30
CA ALA A 113 4.27 -8.72 14.76
C ALA A 113 3.67 -7.90 13.60
N LEU A 114 4.22 -8.04 12.38
CA LEU A 114 3.71 -7.36 11.18
C LEU A 114 2.41 -8.00 10.66
N TRP A 115 2.16 -9.26 10.99
CA TRP A 115 0.99 -9.98 10.49
C TRP A 115 -0.34 -9.37 10.95
N ARG A 116 -0.41 -8.93 12.20
CA ARG A 116 -1.66 -8.34 12.76
C ARG A 116 -2.07 -7.05 12.04
N PRO A 117 -1.20 -6.02 11.89
CA PRO A 117 -1.56 -4.82 11.15
C PRO A 117 -1.81 -5.10 9.65
N LEU A 118 -1.05 -6.00 9.04
CA LEU A 118 -1.23 -6.37 7.64
C LEU A 118 -2.59 -7.07 7.41
N ARG A 119 -2.98 -7.99 8.28
CA ARG A 119 -4.30 -8.65 8.22
C ARG A 119 -5.44 -7.65 8.38
N ARG A 120 -5.31 -6.68 9.29
CA ARG A 120 -6.32 -5.62 9.44
C ARG A 120 -6.40 -4.74 8.19
N TRP A 121 -5.26 -4.39 7.64
CA TRP A 121 -5.22 -3.65 6.38
C TRP A 121 -5.88 -4.43 5.25
N LEU A 122 -5.59 -5.71 5.06
CA LEU A 122 -6.25 -6.57 4.05
C LEU A 122 -7.76 -6.66 4.26
N ALA A 123 -8.21 -6.78 5.51
CA ALA A 123 -9.64 -6.87 5.83
C ALA A 123 -10.42 -5.58 5.46
N ILE A 124 -9.77 -4.43 5.47
CA ILE A 124 -10.34 -3.15 5.02
C ILE A 124 -10.16 -2.98 3.51
N GLN A 125 -8.98 -3.36 3.00
CA GLN A 125 -8.60 -3.13 1.61
C GLN A 125 -9.45 -3.94 0.63
N VAL A 126 -9.73 -5.22 0.93
CA VAL A 126 -10.52 -6.07 0.03
C VAL A 126 -11.93 -5.50 -0.19
N PRO A 127 -12.75 -5.21 0.84
CA PRO A 127 -14.04 -4.59 0.61
C PRO A 127 -13.95 -3.20 -0.01
N ALA A 128 -12.94 -2.39 0.31
CA ALA A 128 -12.74 -1.07 -0.29
C ALA A 128 -12.49 -1.17 -1.81
N GLN A 129 -11.71 -2.18 -2.26
CA GLN A 129 -11.50 -2.43 -3.69
C GLN A 129 -12.79 -2.87 -4.40
N VAL A 130 -13.60 -3.70 -3.76
CA VAL A 130 -14.89 -4.11 -4.30
C VAL A 130 -15.83 -2.91 -4.45
N VAL A 131 -15.91 -2.06 -3.42
CA VAL A 131 -16.73 -0.84 -3.46
C VAL A 131 -16.25 0.08 -4.58
N LEU A 132 -14.92 0.32 -4.70
CA LEU A 132 -14.38 1.13 -5.78
C LEU A 132 -14.75 0.56 -7.15
N ALA A 133 -14.60 -0.75 -7.36
CA ALA A 133 -14.96 -1.40 -8.61
C ALA A 133 -16.45 -1.21 -8.94
N VAL A 134 -17.33 -1.40 -7.97
CA VAL A 134 -18.78 -1.19 -8.15
C VAL A 134 -19.09 0.25 -8.51
N VAL A 135 -18.47 1.23 -7.83
CA VAL A 135 -18.68 2.65 -8.11
C VAL A 135 -18.19 3.01 -9.52
N LEU A 136 -17.02 2.54 -9.93
CA LEU A 136 -16.49 2.84 -11.27
C LEU A 136 -17.35 2.21 -12.37
N VAL A 137 -17.75 0.94 -12.21
CA VAL A 137 -18.67 0.29 -13.17
C VAL A 137 -20.01 1.00 -13.23
N ALA A 138 -20.55 1.42 -12.08
CA ALA A 138 -21.79 2.16 -12.05
C ALA A 138 -21.67 3.53 -12.75
N SER A 139 -20.55 4.25 -12.53
CA SER A 139 -20.30 5.52 -13.20
C SER A 139 -20.14 5.36 -14.73
N ASP A 140 -19.51 4.29 -15.19
CA ASP A 140 -19.39 3.99 -16.63
C ASP A 140 -20.75 3.66 -17.26
N VAL A 141 -21.62 2.93 -16.53
CA VAL A 141 -22.94 2.52 -17.02
C VAL A 141 -23.94 3.69 -17.03
N PHE A 142 -23.93 4.51 -15.97
CA PHE A 142 -24.91 5.59 -15.79
C PHE A 142 -24.40 6.94 -16.27
N GLY A 143 -23.08 7.16 -16.35
CA GLY A 143 -22.46 8.40 -16.80
C GLY A 143 -22.41 8.54 -18.32
N SER A 144 -22.36 7.44 -19.07
CA SER A 144 -22.42 7.43 -20.53
C SER A 144 -23.88 7.48 -20.98
N GLY A 145 -24.47 8.67 -21.11
CA GLY A 145 -25.83 8.88 -21.60
C GLY A 145 -26.06 8.51 -23.10
N GLY A 146 -25.27 7.59 -23.65
CA GLY A 146 -25.40 7.02 -24.98
C GLY A 146 -25.55 5.50 -24.94
N PRO A 147 -26.09 4.83 -25.96
CA PRO A 147 -26.09 3.39 -26.10
C PRO A 147 -24.63 2.93 -26.28
N GLY A 148 -23.96 2.75 -25.16
CA GLY A 148 -22.56 2.33 -25.13
C GLY A 148 -22.38 0.98 -25.81
N ASP A 149 -21.34 0.88 -26.61
CA ASP A 149 -20.93 -0.32 -27.32
C ASP A 149 -20.93 -1.55 -26.42
N ALA A 150 -21.31 -2.71 -26.97
CA ALA A 150 -21.30 -4.00 -26.27
C ALA A 150 -19.95 -4.33 -25.65
N ALA A 151 -18.84 -3.77 -26.17
CA ALA A 151 -17.49 -3.88 -25.66
C ALA A 151 -17.34 -3.23 -24.28
N THR A 152 -17.91 -2.05 -24.05
CA THR A 152 -17.86 -1.34 -22.74
C THR A 152 -18.63 -2.11 -21.67
N ARG A 153 -19.76 -2.73 -22.04
CA ARG A 153 -20.55 -3.59 -21.13
C ARG A 153 -19.84 -4.91 -20.80
N TRP A 154 -19.06 -5.46 -21.74
CA TRP A 154 -18.26 -6.64 -21.51
C TRP A 154 -17.08 -6.34 -20.58
N ALA A 155 -16.37 -5.23 -20.82
CA ALA A 155 -15.28 -4.76 -19.98
C ALA A 155 -15.73 -4.53 -18.52
N GLY A 156 -16.90 -3.90 -18.31
CA GLY A 156 -17.45 -3.67 -16.98
C GLY A 156 -17.71 -4.95 -16.18
N ARG A 157 -18.18 -6.02 -16.81
CA ARG A 157 -18.40 -7.32 -16.14
C ARG A 157 -17.12 -8.00 -15.67
N HIS A 158 -16.03 -7.84 -16.40
CA HIS A 158 -14.73 -8.43 -16.03
C HIS A 158 -13.94 -7.54 -15.06
N ALA A 159 -14.16 -6.22 -15.07
CA ALA A 159 -13.54 -5.28 -14.14
C ALA A 159 -13.85 -5.60 -12.68
N LEU A 160 -15.07 -6.05 -12.37
CA LEU A 160 -15.47 -6.45 -11.01
C LEU A 160 -14.61 -7.59 -10.42
N ILE A 161 -14.03 -8.42 -11.27
CA ILE A 161 -13.24 -9.58 -10.83
C ILE A 161 -11.74 -9.34 -11.05
N VAL A 162 -11.36 -8.82 -12.21
CA VAL A 162 -9.96 -8.75 -12.64
C VAL A 162 -9.22 -7.56 -12.01
N ALA A 163 -9.83 -6.39 -11.93
CA ALA A 163 -9.16 -5.19 -11.44
C ALA A 163 -8.83 -5.24 -9.93
N PRO A 164 -9.75 -5.63 -9.02
CA PRO A 164 -9.40 -5.79 -7.62
C PRO A 164 -8.36 -6.91 -7.40
N VAL A 165 -8.43 -8.00 -8.17
CA VAL A 165 -7.44 -9.08 -8.09
C VAL A 165 -6.07 -8.59 -8.56
N ALA A 166 -6.00 -7.84 -9.68
CA ALA A 166 -4.74 -7.28 -10.16
C ALA A 166 -4.12 -6.28 -9.17
N GLY A 167 -4.93 -5.44 -8.52
CA GLY A 167 -4.47 -4.52 -7.47
C GLY A 167 -3.91 -5.25 -6.25
N VAL A 168 -4.59 -6.30 -5.78
CA VAL A 168 -4.12 -7.13 -4.66
C VAL A 168 -2.87 -7.91 -5.06
N VAL A 169 -2.82 -8.49 -6.26
CA VAL A 169 -1.64 -9.22 -6.77
C VAL A 169 -0.43 -8.30 -6.90
N ALA A 170 -0.59 -7.09 -7.41
CA ALA A 170 0.51 -6.11 -7.49
C ALA A 170 1.06 -5.77 -6.10
N LEU A 171 0.19 -5.59 -5.11
CA LEU A 171 0.60 -5.32 -3.73
C LEU A 171 1.25 -6.51 -3.03
N VAL A 172 0.73 -7.71 -3.27
CA VAL A 172 1.36 -8.95 -2.77
C VAL A 172 2.73 -9.13 -3.42
N ALA A 173 2.87 -8.84 -4.71
CA ALA A 173 4.16 -8.88 -5.40
C ALA A 173 5.17 -7.87 -4.81
N VAL A 174 4.74 -6.63 -4.53
CA VAL A 174 5.60 -5.64 -3.86
C VAL A 174 5.98 -6.09 -2.46
N ALA A 175 5.03 -6.61 -1.68
CA ALA A 175 5.32 -7.15 -0.35
C ALA A 175 6.26 -8.36 -0.41
N ALA A 176 6.12 -9.24 -1.40
CA ALA A 176 7.01 -10.38 -1.63
C ALA A 176 8.42 -9.93 -2.03
N ILE A 177 8.56 -8.91 -2.89
CA ILE A 177 9.85 -8.33 -3.27
C ILE A 177 10.55 -7.74 -2.06
N VAL A 178 9.83 -6.97 -1.23
CA VAL A 178 10.37 -6.39 0.01
C VAL A 178 10.81 -7.50 0.97
N ALA A 179 10.00 -8.54 1.14
CA ALA A 179 10.36 -9.70 1.99
C ALA A 179 11.56 -10.47 1.42
N PHE A 180 11.66 -10.63 0.11
CA PHE A 180 12.77 -11.30 -0.57
C PHE A 180 14.08 -10.52 -0.42
N VAL A 181 14.04 -9.19 -0.65
CA VAL A 181 15.20 -8.30 -0.43
C VAL A 181 15.65 -8.35 1.03
N ALA A 182 14.72 -8.30 1.98
CA ALA A 182 15.03 -8.46 3.40
C ALA A 182 15.66 -9.81 3.73
N ALA A 183 15.22 -10.90 3.08
CA ALA A 183 15.79 -12.23 3.26
C ALA A 183 17.20 -12.35 2.69
N ILE A 184 17.52 -11.69 1.57
CA ILE A 184 18.87 -11.65 0.98
C ILE A 184 19.84 -10.88 1.88
N VAL A 185 19.44 -9.70 2.35
CA VAL A 185 20.25 -8.88 3.27
C VAL A 185 20.58 -9.64 4.56
N ARG A 186 19.68 -10.53 4.98
CA ARG A 186 19.83 -11.34 6.20
C ARG A 186 20.84 -12.50 6.05
N ARG A 187 21.13 -12.95 4.83
CA ARG A 187 22.07 -14.07 4.57
C ARG A 187 23.52 -13.61 4.44
N ARG A 188 23.78 -12.32 4.47
CA ARG A 188 25.13 -11.72 4.52
C ARG A 188 25.48 -11.26 5.93
#